data_68b2bd257cae07b289b264a7d10ff2e0
#
_entry.id   68b2bd257cae07b289b264a7d10ff2e0
#
_cell.length_a   1.000
_cell.length_b   1.000
_cell.length_c   1.000
_cell.angle_alpha   90.00
_cell.angle_beta   90.00
_cell.angle_gamma   90.00
#
_symmetry.space_group_name_H-M   'P 1'
#
loop_
_entity.id
_entity.type
_entity.pdbx_description
1 polymer ?
#
loop_
_entity_poly.entity_id
_entity_poly.type
_entity_poly.pdbx_seq_one_letter_code
_entity_poly.pdbx_strand_id
1 'polypeptide(L)'
;MNDSCDITFKEKVNIFSFEYLKCIIFIISFDDDDEYVFTKKLYSKLVTTSRILEDFLDFHGAKKNKDWVFYREIAATIQHLALACYSQRHVLNRLMFYSFESDQQETFKKEAFDTLKIIQKSIKLAGSVALEEARRLDISVPDRGYDISFFPGISSDQQLDHNIDDFNARDKQKENLTRIATEFLEVVKEFDQFAFYERYDLKKIYELVPQHINEVSIRRYEMLIHNIQSSFDSYVVNDESSSQNLMLEQLRSHFSIVFHILQVLGRLLHFYERHLYDTGYKDVYKNVSISLSYLLDPNVLLDRAVNFCLFYAWKFLSSGKALASRILNENMETSIIEVTIPKDRGFHSRPSLLVAKIVQHYGGEVKMVVNSDVFDAASVLDIQWAGGKIIKEEIENVQFKGDVRALEDLKILASVNYGEDHMGKGIPLPKELSYLS
;
A
#
# COMPACT_ATOMS: atom_id res chain seq x y z
N MET A 1 -36.74 -39.79 -12.28
CA MET A 1 -36.63 -40.00 -10.85
C MET A 1 -35.19 -39.86 -10.50
N ASN A 2 -34.81 -38.64 -10.13
CA ASN A 2 -33.48 -38.37 -9.55
C ASN A 2 -33.69 -38.37 -8.03
N ASP A 3 -33.40 -39.47 -7.37
CA ASP A 3 -33.10 -39.45 -5.95
C ASP A 3 -31.78 -38.73 -5.74
N SER A 4 -31.83 -37.39 -5.79
CA SER A 4 -30.81 -36.56 -5.18
C SER A 4 -30.97 -36.77 -3.67
N CYS A 5 -30.09 -37.59 -3.08
CA CYS A 5 -29.96 -37.70 -1.64
C CYS A 5 -29.72 -36.25 -1.12
N ASP A 6 -30.78 -35.61 -0.63
CA ASP A 6 -30.72 -34.24 -0.12
C ASP A 6 -29.91 -34.24 1.17
N ILE A 7 -28.61 -33.99 1.03
CA ILE A 7 -27.65 -33.86 2.15
C ILE A 7 -28.14 -32.74 3.06
N THR A 8 -28.38 -33.05 4.33
CA THR A 8 -28.88 -32.08 5.32
C THR A 8 -27.88 -30.93 5.57
N PHE A 9 -28.34 -29.80 6.11
CA PHE A 9 -27.44 -28.70 6.53
C PHE A 9 -26.34 -29.21 7.46
N LYS A 10 -26.68 -30.09 8.40
CA LYS A 10 -25.70 -30.64 9.35
C LYS A 10 -24.62 -31.48 8.67
N GLU A 11 -24.96 -32.28 7.69
CA GLU A 11 -23.99 -33.04 6.90
C GLU A 11 -23.11 -32.12 6.05
N LYS A 12 -23.71 -31.09 5.42
CA LYS A 12 -22.95 -30.12 4.66
C LYS A 12 -21.97 -29.35 5.54
N VAL A 13 -22.39 -28.80 6.68
CA VAL A 13 -21.49 -28.04 7.56
C VAL A 13 -20.32 -28.89 8.08
N ASN A 14 -20.51 -30.17 8.32
CA ASN A 14 -19.43 -31.09 8.65
C ASN A 14 -18.39 -31.20 7.54
N ILE A 15 -18.83 -31.29 6.27
CA ILE A 15 -17.94 -31.35 5.10
C ILE A 15 -17.16 -30.03 4.98
N PHE A 16 -17.83 -28.89 5.07
CA PHE A 16 -17.18 -27.57 4.92
C PHE A 16 -16.27 -27.21 6.10
N SER A 17 -16.56 -27.71 7.31
CA SER A 17 -15.73 -27.48 8.50
C SER A 17 -14.51 -28.40 8.56
N PHE A 18 -14.52 -29.57 7.91
CA PHE A 18 -13.52 -30.63 8.10
C PHE A 18 -12.08 -30.14 7.83
N GLU A 19 -11.82 -29.58 6.65
CA GLU A 19 -10.48 -29.11 6.26
C GLU A 19 -10.05 -27.89 7.09
N TYR A 20 -10.99 -27.00 7.43
CA TYR A 20 -10.76 -25.86 8.31
C TYR A 20 -10.32 -26.33 9.70
N LEU A 21 -11.06 -27.26 10.32
CA LEU A 21 -10.74 -27.78 11.64
C LEU A 21 -9.42 -28.55 11.65
N LYS A 22 -9.07 -29.27 10.57
CA LYS A 22 -7.74 -29.89 10.42
C LYS A 22 -6.61 -28.88 10.44
N CYS A 23 -6.77 -27.71 9.77
CA CYS A 23 -5.79 -26.61 9.85
C CYS A 23 -5.68 -26.07 11.27
N ILE A 24 -6.80 -25.89 11.95
CA ILE A 24 -6.85 -25.38 13.34
C ILE A 24 -6.13 -26.33 14.29
N ILE A 25 -6.44 -27.63 14.25
CA ILE A 25 -5.77 -28.64 15.09
C ILE A 25 -4.26 -28.61 14.82
N PHE A 26 -3.85 -28.55 13.56
CA PHE A 26 -2.44 -28.45 13.19
C PHE A 26 -1.78 -27.22 13.85
N ILE A 27 -2.37 -26.04 13.70
CA ILE A 27 -1.80 -24.77 14.22
C ILE A 27 -1.68 -24.80 15.75
N ILE A 28 -2.67 -25.34 16.44
CA ILE A 28 -2.69 -25.41 17.92
C ILE A 28 -1.67 -26.43 18.46
N SER A 29 -1.32 -27.45 17.69
CA SER A 29 -0.42 -28.54 18.12
C SER A 29 1.07 -28.15 18.17
N PHE A 30 1.46 -26.97 17.65
CA PHE A 30 2.84 -26.49 17.64
C PHE A 30 3.02 -25.28 18.54
N ASP A 31 4.24 -25.03 19.02
CA ASP A 31 4.58 -23.84 19.79
C ASP A 31 4.68 -22.60 18.91
N ASP A 32 4.60 -21.41 19.52
CA ASP A 32 4.67 -20.14 18.78
C ASP A 32 6.06 -19.86 18.20
N ASP A 33 7.08 -20.54 18.72
CA ASP A 33 8.48 -20.41 18.29
C ASP A 33 8.87 -21.39 17.17
N ASP A 34 7.97 -22.28 16.77
CA ASP A 34 8.19 -23.25 15.68
C ASP A 34 8.04 -22.57 14.29
N GLU A 35 8.89 -21.61 13.98
CA GLU A 35 8.79 -20.76 12.78
C GLU A 35 8.73 -21.54 11.47
N TYR A 36 9.41 -22.69 11.40
CA TYR A 36 9.46 -23.55 10.21
C TYR A 36 8.12 -24.22 9.89
N VAL A 37 7.21 -24.29 10.87
CA VAL A 37 5.87 -24.85 10.70
C VAL A 37 4.91 -23.80 10.11
N PHE A 38 5.03 -22.56 10.54
CA PHE A 38 4.13 -21.46 10.15
C PHE A 38 4.49 -20.90 8.78
N THR A 39 4.37 -21.75 7.77
CA THR A 39 4.73 -21.41 6.39
C THR A 39 3.65 -20.61 5.66
N LYS A 40 4.04 -19.96 4.57
CA LYS A 40 3.10 -19.26 3.67
C LYS A 40 2.03 -20.23 3.11
N LYS A 41 2.38 -21.48 2.85
CA LYS A 41 1.45 -22.53 2.39
C LYS A 41 0.38 -22.85 3.42
N LEU A 42 0.76 -22.93 4.71
CA LEU A 42 -0.19 -23.11 5.80
C LEU A 42 -1.22 -22.00 5.85
N TYR A 43 -0.76 -20.73 5.84
CA TYR A 43 -1.69 -19.59 5.85
C TYR A 43 -2.60 -19.56 4.63
N SER A 44 -2.09 -19.90 3.45
CA SER A 44 -2.90 -20.00 2.23
C SER A 44 -4.01 -21.05 2.35
N LYS A 45 -3.68 -22.23 2.92
CA LYS A 45 -4.68 -23.29 3.17
C LYS A 45 -5.72 -22.84 4.19
N LEU A 46 -5.28 -22.20 5.27
CA LEU A 46 -6.18 -21.69 6.31
C LEU A 46 -7.14 -20.62 5.76
N VAL A 47 -6.64 -19.66 4.98
CA VAL A 47 -7.45 -18.65 4.30
C VAL A 47 -8.52 -19.32 3.42
N THR A 48 -8.11 -20.29 2.60
CA THR A 48 -9.03 -20.94 1.66
C THR A 48 -10.13 -21.71 2.41
N THR A 49 -9.76 -22.48 3.43
CA THR A 49 -10.71 -23.31 4.16
C THR A 49 -11.66 -22.49 5.03
N SER A 50 -11.17 -21.45 5.70
CA SER A 50 -12.02 -20.53 6.48
C SER A 50 -12.96 -19.74 5.60
N ARG A 51 -12.51 -19.27 4.42
CA ARG A 51 -13.35 -18.56 3.47
C ARG A 51 -14.49 -19.42 2.92
N ILE A 52 -14.18 -20.64 2.49
CA ILE A 52 -15.20 -21.56 1.99
C ILE A 52 -16.25 -21.88 3.07
N LEU A 53 -15.80 -22.04 4.32
CA LEU A 53 -16.72 -22.26 5.45
C LEU A 53 -17.57 -21.00 5.71
N GLU A 54 -16.97 -19.82 5.73
CA GLU A 54 -17.68 -18.54 5.91
C GLU A 54 -18.74 -18.33 4.83
N ASP A 55 -18.36 -18.50 3.56
CA ASP A 55 -19.26 -18.34 2.41
C ASP A 55 -20.45 -19.34 2.51
N PHE A 56 -20.19 -20.57 2.91
CA PHE A 56 -21.23 -21.58 3.15
C PHE A 56 -22.20 -21.14 4.27
N LEU A 57 -21.68 -20.72 5.41
CA LEU A 57 -22.46 -20.27 6.56
C LEU A 57 -23.27 -19.02 6.23
N ASP A 58 -22.71 -18.07 5.49
CA ASP A 58 -23.40 -16.86 5.04
C ASP A 58 -24.55 -17.19 4.08
N PHE A 59 -24.33 -18.10 3.13
CA PHE A 59 -25.36 -18.57 2.22
C PHE A 59 -26.55 -19.18 2.96
N HIS A 60 -26.31 -19.89 4.05
CA HIS A 60 -27.35 -20.50 4.89
C HIS A 60 -27.87 -19.58 6.02
N GLY A 61 -27.51 -18.29 6.01
CA GLY A 61 -28.08 -17.28 6.90
C GLY A 61 -27.52 -17.25 8.32
N ALA A 62 -26.33 -17.80 8.56
CA ALA A 62 -25.67 -17.84 9.87
C ALA A 62 -25.56 -16.46 10.55
N LYS A 63 -25.33 -15.38 9.78
CA LYS A 63 -25.33 -14.00 10.30
C LYS A 63 -26.60 -13.58 11.03
N LYS A 64 -27.75 -14.18 10.70
CA LYS A 64 -29.04 -13.88 11.31
C LYS A 64 -29.49 -14.94 12.32
N ASN A 65 -28.68 -15.95 12.57
CA ASN A 65 -28.98 -17.05 13.48
C ASN A 65 -28.11 -16.96 14.74
N LYS A 66 -28.75 -16.84 15.91
CA LYS A 66 -28.08 -16.66 17.20
C LYS A 66 -27.14 -17.80 17.61
N ASP A 67 -27.40 -19.03 17.10
CA ASP A 67 -26.62 -20.21 17.45
C ASP A 67 -25.40 -20.37 16.54
N TRP A 68 -25.45 -19.82 15.31
CA TRP A 68 -24.42 -20.00 14.28
C TRP A 68 -23.55 -18.75 14.02
N VAL A 69 -24.04 -17.57 14.41
CA VAL A 69 -23.34 -16.31 14.14
C VAL A 69 -21.92 -16.29 14.69
N PHE A 70 -21.71 -16.83 15.90
CA PHE A 70 -20.39 -16.79 16.53
C PHE A 70 -19.39 -17.69 15.81
N TYR A 71 -19.79 -18.92 15.43
CA TYR A 71 -18.92 -19.82 14.65
C TYR A 71 -18.54 -19.21 13.30
N ARG A 72 -19.50 -18.56 12.63
CA ARG A 72 -19.27 -17.83 11.40
C ARG A 72 -18.26 -16.69 11.60
N GLU A 73 -18.43 -15.88 12.66
CA GLU A 73 -17.55 -14.74 12.94
C GLU A 73 -16.11 -15.20 13.32
N ILE A 74 -15.97 -16.34 13.99
CA ILE A 74 -14.64 -16.92 14.25
C ILE A 74 -13.98 -17.34 12.93
N ALA A 75 -14.71 -17.99 12.01
CA ALA A 75 -14.17 -18.38 10.71
C ALA A 75 -13.70 -17.17 9.91
N ALA A 76 -14.51 -16.09 9.86
CA ALA A 76 -14.14 -14.81 9.23
C ALA A 76 -12.91 -14.16 9.89
N THR A 77 -12.87 -14.14 11.22
CA THR A 77 -11.73 -13.62 11.99
C THR A 77 -10.44 -14.34 11.62
N ILE A 78 -10.46 -15.67 11.65
CA ILE A 78 -9.30 -16.49 11.30
C ILE A 78 -8.88 -16.26 9.85
N GLN A 79 -9.81 -16.12 8.91
CA GLN A 79 -9.52 -15.80 7.52
C GLN A 79 -8.73 -14.49 7.39
N HIS A 80 -9.21 -13.40 8.01
CA HIS A 80 -8.57 -12.09 7.91
C HIS A 80 -7.20 -12.05 8.60
N LEU A 81 -7.07 -12.65 9.77
CA LEU A 81 -5.80 -12.77 10.46
C LEU A 81 -4.80 -13.65 9.70
N ALA A 82 -5.26 -14.76 9.09
CA ALA A 82 -4.42 -15.61 8.25
C ALA A 82 -3.95 -14.90 6.97
N LEU A 83 -4.80 -14.05 6.35
CA LEU A 83 -4.39 -13.19 5.22
C LEU A 83 -3.31 -12.19 5.64
N ALA A 84 -3.43 -11.58 6.82
CA ALA A 84 -2.40 -10.70 7.36
C ALA A 84 -1.08 -11.46 7.57
N CYS A 85 -1.13 -12.64 8.20
CA CYS A 85 0.06 -13.50 8.37
C CYS A 85 0.67 -13.93 7.04
N TYR A 86 -0.14 -14.27 6.03
CA TYR A 86 0.31 -14.65 4.70
C TYR A 86 1.13 -13.53 4.04
N SER A 87 0.61 -12.30 4.08
CA SER A 87 1.31 -11.13 3.52
C SER A 87 2.55 -10.77 4.34
N GLN A 88 2.47 -10.82 5.68
CA GLN A 88 3.60 -10.55 6.56
C GLN A 88 4.72 -11.59 6.37
N ARG A 89 4.38 -12.88 6.26
CA ARG A 89 5.35 -13.95 5.99
C ARG A 89 5.99 -13.81 4.61
N HIS A 90 5.25 -13.31 3.62
CA HIS A 90 5.83 -12.99 2.32
C HIS A 90 6.93 -11.94 2.43
N VAL A 91 6.68 -10.83 3.14
CA VAL A 91 7.67 -9.78 3.38
C VAL A 91 8.90 -10.36 4.05
N LEU A 92 8.74 -11.11 5.14
CA LEU A 92 9.86 -11.71 5.88
C LEU A 92 10.68 -12.67 5.02
N ASN A 93 10.03 -13.51 4.20
CA ASN A 93 10.73 -14.44 3.31
C ASN A 93 11.49 -13.74 2.17
N ARG A 94 11.04 -12.55 1.76
CA ARG A 94 11.65 -11.79 0.67
C ARG A 94 12.64 -10.73 1.15
N LEU A 95 12.72 -10.49 2.46
CA LEU A 95 13.51 -9.40 3.03
C LEU A 95 15.00 -9.47 2.67
N MET A 96 15.56 -10.69 2.55
CA MET A 96 16.94 -10.93 2.14
C MET A 96 17.23 -10.52 0.68
N PHE A 97 16.21 -10.40 -0.14
CA PHE A 97 16.33 -9.98 -1.56
C PHE A 97 16.04 -8.49 -1.75
N TYR A 98 15.68 -7.77 -0.69
CA TYR A 98 15.41 -6.34 -0.76
C TYR A 98 16.68 -5.55 -0.42
N SER A 99 16.97 -4.57 -1.26
CA SER A 99 18.15 -3.71 -1.13
C SER A 99 17.78 -2.45 -0.33
N PHE A 100 17.92 -2.51 1.01
CA PHE A 100 17.70 -1.38 1.93
C PHE A 100 18.95 -1.07 2.74
N GLU A 101 18.97 0.09 3.41
CA GLU A 101 19.98 0.40 4.41
C GLU A 101 19.88 -0.57 5.61
N SER A 102 21.03 -1.09 6.06
CA SER A 102 21.12 -2.19 7.03
C SER A 102 20.37 -1.94 8.34
N ASP A 103 20.49 -0.74 8.93
CA ASP A 103 19.89 -0.42 10.23
C ASP A 103 18.36 -0.35 10.17
N GLN A 104 17.82 0.12 9.03
CA GLN A 104 16.38 0.14 8.81
C GLN A 104 15.82 -1.27 8.65
N GLN A 105 16.57 -2.13 7.97
CA GLN A 105 16.16 -3.49 7.69
C GLN A 105 16.04 -4.33 8.97
N GLU A 106 17.01 -4.26 9.87
CA GLU A 106 17.01 -5.04 11.11
C GLU A 106 15.89 -4.60 12.06
N THR A 107 15.70 -3.30 12.25
CA THR A 107 14.61 -2.78 13.09
C THR A 107 13.24 -3.17 12.54
N PHE A 108 13.05 -3.02 11.23
CA PHE A 108 11.83 -3.43 10.56
C PHE A 108 11.57 -4.94 10.69
N LYS A 109 12.59 -5.76 10.44
CA LYS A 109 12.52 -7.22 10.53
C LYS A 109 12.05 -7.68 11.91
N LYS A 110 12.61 -7.11 12.97
CA LYS A 110 12.23 -7.41 14.34
C LYS A 110 10.76 -7.09 14.60
N GLU A 111 10.30 -5.88 14.27
CA GLU A 111 8.91 -5.47 14.49
C GLU A 111 7.93 -6.23 13.60
N ALA A 112 8.33 -6.56 12.36
CA ALA A 112 7.56 -7.38 11.45
C ALA A 112 7.34 -8.80 12.03
N PHE A 113 8.39 -9.34 12.63
CA PHE A 113 8.35 -10.64 13.28
C PHE A 113 7.48 -10.63 14.54
N ASP A 114 7.65 -9.63 15.40
CA ASP A 114 6.83 -9.44 16.60
C ASP A 114 5.33 -9.30 16.24
N THR A 115 5.03 -8.53 15.19
CA THR A 115 3.65 -8.40 14.67
C THR A 115 3.10 -9.72 14.18
N LEU A 116 3.90 -10.50 13.44
CA LEU A 116 3.50 -11.84 12.98
C LEU A 116 3.16 -12.75 14.16
N LYS A 117 4.01 -12.79 15.20
CA LYS A 117 3.78 -13.60 16.41
C LYS A 117 2.49 -13.20 17.16
N ILE A 118 2.21 -11.92 17.27
CA ILE A 118 0.97 -11.42 17.89
C ILE A 118 -0.24 -11.96 17.13
N ILE A 119 -0.25 -11.85 15.80
CA ILE A 119 -1.38 -12.32 14.99
C ILE A 119 -1.48 -13.86 15.03
N GLN A 120 -0.37 -14.59 15.00
CA GLN A 120 -0.34 -16.05 15.14
C GLN A 120 -0.97 -16.52 16.45
N LYS A 121 -0.59 -15.89 17.56
CA LYS A 121 -1.17 -16.17 18.87
C LYS A 121 -2.69 -15.97 18.87
N SER A 122 -3.16 -14.90 18.23
CA SER A 122 -4.59 -14.62 18.09
C SER A 122 -5.30 -15.70 17.25
N ILE A 123 -4.67 -16.18 16.17
CA ILE A 123 -5.21 -17.29 15.36
C ILE A 123 -5.31 -18.57 16.20
N LYS A 124 -4.31 -18.89 17.03
CA LYS A 124 -4.34 -20.07 17.92
C LYS A 124 -5.46 -19.98 18.94
N LEU A 125 -5.63 -18.82 19.58
CA LEU A 125 -6.73 -18.56 20.52
C LEU A 125 -8.09 -18.69 19.81
N ALA A 126 -8.27 -18.04 18.67
CA ALA A 126 -9.48 -18.15 17.87
C ALA A 126 -9.73 -19.58 17.41
N GLY A 127 -8.69 -20.31 17.07
CA GLY A 127 -8.76 -21.73 16.71
C GLY A 127 -9.23 -22.62 17.87
N SER A 128 -8.74 -22.39 19.09
CA SER A 128 -9.22 -23.12 20.28
C SER A 128 -10.71 -22.88 20.52
N VAL A 129 -11.15 -21.61 20.40
CA VAL A 129 -12.57 -21.24 20.51
C VAL A 129 -13.39 -21.85 19.35
N ALA A 130 -12.83 -21.91 18.13
CA ALA A 130 -13.48 -22.56 16.98
C ALA A 130 -13.74 -24.04 17.22
N LEU A 131 -12.80 -24.77 17.86
CA LEU A 131 -12.98 -26.17 18.21
C LEU A 131 -14.06 -26.38 19.29
N GLU A 132 -14.09 -25.50 20.30
CA GLU A 132 -15.14 -25.55 21.34
C GLU A 132 -16.51 -25.26 20.73
N GLU A 133 -16.60 -24.28 19.87
CA GLU A 133 -17.84 -23.89 19.20
C GLU A 133 -18.33 -24.97 18.21
N ALA A 134 -17.42 -25.61 17.49
CA ALA A 134 -17.73 -26.75 16.63
C ALA A 134 -18.36 -27.92 17.46
N ARG A 135 -17.82 -28.23 18.64
CA ARG A 135 -18.40 -29.26 19.54
C ARG A 135 -19.77 -28.82 20.05
N ARG A 136 -19.94 -27.56 20.45
CA ARG A 136 -21.24 -26.99 20.88
C ARG A 136 -22.31 -27.12 19.81
N LEU A 137 -21.93 -26.94 18.55
CA LEU A 137 -22.82 -27.05 17.37
C LEU A 137 -22.97 -28.51 16.87
N ASP A 138 -22.38 -29.47 17.57
CA ASP A 138 -22.38 -30.87 17.20
C ASP A 138 -21.79 -31.13 15.80
N ILE A 139 -20.71 -30.37 15.48
CA ILE A 139 -19.90 -30.56 14.28
C ILE A 139 -18.80 -31.57 14.58
N SER A 140 -18.58 -32.50 13.67
CA SER A 140 -17.56 -33.55 13.80
C SER A 140 -16.16 -32.92 13.74
N VAL A 141 -15.43 -32.99 14.85
CA VAL A 141 -14.05 -32.52 14.94
C VAL A 141 -13.10 -33.65 14.51
N PRO A 142 -12.16 -33.43 13.57
CA PRO A 142 -11.15 -34.43 13.19
C PRO A 142 -10.28 -34.86 14.38
N ASP A 143 -9.87 -36.14 14.41
CA ASP A 143 -9.00 -36.66 15.48
C ASP A 143 -7.58 -36.07 15.44
N ARG A 144 -7.10 -35.64 14.27
CA ARG A 144 -5.76 -35.09 14.07
C ARG A 144 -5.73 -34.04 12.99
N GLY A 145 -4.75 -33.10 13.09
CA GLY A 145 -4.45 -32.14 12.08
C GLY A 145 -3.76 -32.72 10.84
N TYR A 146 -3.25 -31.82 10.00
CA TYR A 146 -2.39 -32.18 8.86
C TYR A 146 -1.03 -32.70 9.36
N ASP A 147 -0.34 -33.46 8.50
CA ASP A 147 1.08 -33.76 8.67
C ASP A 147 1.93 -32.52 8.28
N ILE A 148 3.08 -32.33 8.96
CA ILE A 148 3.96 -31.20 8.73
C ILE A 148 4.49 -31.14 7.29
N SER A 149 4.67 -32.26 6.63
CA SER A 149 5.10 -32.38 5.24
C SER A 149 4.12 -31.73 4.25
N PHE A 150 2.88 -31.49 4.68
CA PHE A 150 1.87 -30.81 3.87
C PHE A 150 2.18 -29.31 3.65
N PHE A 151 2.97 -28.72 4.54
CA PHE A 151 3.27 -27.31 4.56
C PHE A 151 4.78 -27.00 4.44
N PRO A 152 5.44 -27.45 3.37
CA PRO A 152 6.87 -27.16 3.18
C PRO A 152 7.11 -25.66 3.14
N GLY A 153 8.23 -25.24 3.71
CA GLY A 153 8.76 -23.89 3.56
C GLY A 153 9.24 -23.62 2.13
N ILE A 154 9.54 -22.37 1.85
CA ILE A 154 10.21 -21.96 0.61
C ILE A 154 11.71 -21.91 0.93
N SER A 155 12.54 -22.65 0.16
CA SER A 155 13.99 -22.52 0.21
C SER A 155 14.50 -21.75 -0.98
N SER A 156 15.58 -20.99 -0.80
CA SER A 156 16.21 -20.20 -1.87
C SER A 156 17.19 -21.03 -2.71
N ASP A 157 17.34 -22.31 -2.42
CA ASP A 157 18.44 -23.15 -2.95
C ASP A 157 18.23 -23.60 -4.40
N GLN A 158 17.02 -23.39 -4.95
CA GLN A 158 16.70 -23.78 -6.31
C GLN A 158 15.97 -22.62 -7.01
N GLN A 159 16.73 -21.80 -7.71
CA GLN A 159 16.17 -20.78 -8.61
C GLN A 159 16.16 -21.30 -10.04
N LEU A 160 15.12 -20.93 -10.76
CA LEU A 160 15.06 -21.17 -12.22
C LEU A 160 15.93 -20.16 -12.95
N ASP A 161 16.48 -20.56 -14.09
CA ASP A 161 17.26 -19.68 -14.95
C ASP A 161 16.40 -18.51 -15.47
N HIS A 162 16.99 -17.32 -15.53
CA HIS A 162 16.38 -16.15 -16.15
C HIS A 162 16.67 -16.22 -17.65
N ASN A 163 15.77 -16.82 -18.44
CA ASN A 163 15.94 -17.06 -19.86
C ASN A 163 14.87 -16.41 -20.75
N ILE A 164 14.25 -15.33 -20.27
CA ILE A 164 13.32 -14.52 -21.06
C ILE A 164 14.13 -13.45 -21.78
N ASP A 165 14.07 -13.46 -23.13
CA ASP A 165 14.74 -12.47 -23.97
C ASP A 165 13.92 -11.18 -24.09
N ASP A 166 14.46 -10.07 -23.59
CA ASP A 166 13.81 -8.76 -23.52
C ASP A 166 14.27 -7.77 -24.61
N PHE A 167 14.83 -8.26 -25.72
CA PHE A 167 15.47 -7.42 -26.75
C PHE A 167 14.57 -6.30 -27.32
N ASN A 168 13.27 -6.50 -27.39
CA ASN A 168 12.32 -5.54 -27.97
C ASN A 168 11.81 -4.47 -26.98
N ALA A 169 12.12 -4.57 -25.69
CA ALA A 169 11.60 -3.66 -24.69
C ALA A 169 12.50 -2.42 -24.43
N ARG A 170 13.72 -2.42 -24.93
CA ARG A 170 14.74 -1.36 -24.67
C ARG A 170 14.37 0.01 -25.22
N ASP A 171 13.69 0.06 -26.38
CA ASP A 171 13.40 1.33 -27.06
C ASP A 171 12.43 2.23 -26.26
N LYS A 172 11.57 1.64 -25.43
CA LYS A 172 10.60 2.37 -24.58
C LYS A 172 10.99 2.43 -23.12
N GLN A 173 12.18 1.98 -22.75
CA GLN A 173 12.62 1.89 -21.36
C GLN A 173 12.56 3.25 -20.65
N LYS A 174 13.09 4.31 -21.26
CA LYS A 174 13.10 5.66 -20.68
C LYS A 174 11.69 6.19 -20.45
N GLU A 175 10.79 6.06 -21.42
CA GLU A 175 9.40 6.46 -21.32
C GLU A 175 8.69 5.73 -20.18
N ASN A 176 8.87 4.40 -20.10
CA ASN A 176 8.29 3.59 -19.03
C ASN A 176 8.82 3.96 -17.66
N LEU A 177 10.14 4.16 -17.51
CA LEU A 177 10.75 4.57 -16.26
C LEU A 177 10.28 5.96 -15.81
N THR A 178 10.19 6.90 -16.74
CA THR A 178 9.67 8.25 -16.48
C THR A 178 8.23 8.20 -15.97
N ARG A 179 7.36 7.41 -16.64
CA ARG A 179 5.96 7.22 -16.22
C ARG A 179 5.85 6.59 -14.85
N ILE A 180 6.54 5.47 -14.61
CA ILE A 180 6.48 4.74 -13.34
C ILE A 180 7.02 5.58 -12.18
N ALA A 181 8.13 6.31 -12.38
CA ALA A 181 8.68 7.19 -11.37
C ALA A 181 7.73 8.34 -11.04
N THR A 182 7.08 8.94 -12.05
CA THR A 182 6.07 9.99 -11.85
C THR A 182 4.87 9.45 -11.06
N GLU A 183 4.27 8.33 -11.48
CA GLU A 183 3.14 7.69 -10.78
C GLU A 183 3.49 7.38 -9.31
N PHE A 184 4.71 6.92 -9.06
CA PHE A 184 5.16 6.65 -7.69
C PHE A 184 5.27 7.94 -6.85
N LEU A 185 5.83 9.00 -7.41
CA LEU A 185 5.95 10.31 -6.73
C LEU A 185 4.58 10.91 -6.41
N GLU A 186 3.59 10.73 -7.28
CA GLU A 186 2.21 11.14 -7.02
C GLU A 186 1.61 10.38 -5.83
N VAL A 187 1.80 9.05 -5.79
CA VAL A 187 1.33 8.23 -4.65
C VAL A 187 2.01 8.66 -3.36
N VAL A 188 3.33 8.91 -3.37
CA VAL A 188 4.06 9.42 -2.20
C VAL A 188 3.47 10.74 -1.72
N LYS A 189 3.23 11.68 -2.64
CA LYS A 189 2.63 12.99 -2.32
C LYS A 189 1.23 12.86 -1.71
N GLU A 190 0.39 12.00 -2.25
CA GLU A 190 -0.93 11.74 -1.66
C GLU A 190 -0.83 11.08 -0.28
N PHE A 191 0.12 10.16 -0.11
CA PHE A 191 0.30 9.44 1.16
C PHE A 191 0.87 10.33 2.27
N ASP A 192 1.57 11.43 1.93
CA ASP A 192 2.08 12.43 2.88
C ASP A 192 0.96 13.11 3.68
N GLN A 193 -0.32 13.01 3.27
CA GLN A 193 -1.46 13.47 4.08
C GLN A 193 -1.55 12.78 5.45
N PHE A 194 -1.01 11.56 5.58
CA PHE A 194 -0.98 10.85 6.86
C PHE A 194 0.10 11.37 7.82
N ALA A 195 1.00 12.28 7.38
CA ALA A 195 1.96 13.07 8.17
C ALA A 195 2.59 12.31 9.36
N PHE A 196 3.18 11.15 9.10
CA PHE A 196 3.63 10.22 10.14
C PHE A 196 5.08 10.51 10.57
N TYR A 197 5.30 11.60 11.29
CA TYR A 197 6.65 11.98 11.75
C TYR A 197 7.12 11.21 12.98
N GLU A 198 6.17 10.74 13.82
CA GLU A 198 6.43 9.98 15.04
C GLU A 198 5.31 8.95 15.27
N ARG A 199 5.56 8.01 16.16
CA ARG A 199 4.54 7.04 16.56
C ARG A 199 3.47 7.71 17.43
N TYR A 200 2.22 7.31 17.23
CA TYR A 200 1.09 7.87 17.94
C TYR A 200 0.79 7.09 19.22
N ASP A 201 0.32 7.80 20.24
CA ASP A 201 -0.30 7.17 21.40
C ASP A 201 -1.70 6.60 21.03
N LEU A 202 -2.24 5.74 21.87
CA LEU A 202 -3.53 5.10 21.60
C LEU A 202 -4.67 6.10 21.45
N LYS A 203 -4.65 7.22 22.22
CA LYS A 203 -5.67 8.26 22.13
C LYS A 203 -5.71 8.85 20.73
N LYS A 204 -4.55 9.21 20.19
CA LYS A 204 -4.43 9.74 18.83
C LYS A 204 -4.85 8.72 17.78
N ILE A 205 -4.51 7.45 17.97
CA ILE A 205 -4.93 6.37 17.06
C ILE A 205 -6.46 6.27 17.01
N TYR A 206 -7.15 6.30 18.16
CA TYR A 206 -8.62 6.27 18.22
C TYR A 206 -9.30 7.51 17.62
N GLU A 207 -8.62 8.66 17.59
CA GLU A 207 -9.11 9.87 16.89
C GLU A 207 -9.00 9.71 15.37
N LEU A 208 -8.03 8.94 14.88
CA LEU A 208 -7.76 8.78 13.45
C LEU A 208 -8.49 7.60 12.84
N VAL A 209 -8.64 6.49 13.56
CA VAL A 209 -9.25 5.25 13.07
C VAL A 209 -10.68 5.11 13.61
N PRO A 210 -11.69 4.88 12.78
CA PRO A 210 -11.68 4.72 11.32
C PRO A 210 -11.93 6.00 10.52
N GLN A 211 -12.05 7.17 11.14
CA GLN A 211 -12.50 8.40 10.49
C GLN A 211 -11.58 8.86 9.35
N HIS A 212 -10.27 8.82 9.56
CA HIS A 212 -9.27 9.27 8.61
C HIS A 212 -8.43 8.12 8.03
N ILE A 213 -8.15 7.11 8.86
CA ILE A 213 -7.42 5.91 8.50
C ILE A 213 -8.42 4.75 8.57
N ASN A 214 -8.82 4.21 7.42
CA ASN A 214 -9.82 3.15 7.32
C ASN A 214 -9.48 2.16 6.19
N GLU A 215 -10.15 1.01 6.22
CA GLU A 215 -9.97 -0.05 5.24
C GLU A 215 -10.06 0.45 3.79
N VAL A 216 -11.03 1.31 3.48
CA VAL A 216 -11.30 1.77 2.10
C VAL A 216 -10.15 2.62 1.57
N SER A 217 -9.67 3.59 2.38
CA SER A 217 -8.55 4.44 2.00
C SER A 217 -7.26 3.63 1.81
N ILE A 218 -6.99 2.68 2.70
CA ILE A 218 -5.78 1.84 2.61
C ILE A 218 -5.84 0.90 1.40
N ARG A 219 -6.98 0.30 1.09
CA ARG A 219 -7.15 -0.53 -0.12
C ARG A 219 -6.94 0.26 -1.42
N ARG A 220 -7.30 1.55 -1.43
CA ARG A 220 -6.99 2.41 -2.57
C ARG A 220 -5.47 2.53 -2.79
N TYR A 221 -4.70 2.79 -1.73
CA TYR A 221 -3.24 2.86 -1.84
C TYR A 221 -2.60 1.51 -2.17
N GLU A 222 -3.11 0.42 -1.59
CA GLU A 222 -2.70 -0.94 -1.95
C GLU A 222 -2.83 -1.16 -3.46
N MET A 223 -3.96 -0.78 -4.06
CA MET A 223 -4.20 -0.92 -5.50
C MET A 223 -3.27 -0.04 -6.34
N LEU A 224 -3.05 1.22 -5.94
CA LEU A 224 -2.13 2.14 -6.64
C LEU A 224 -0.70 1.59 -6.66
N ILE A 225 -0.18 1.16 -5.52
CA ILE A 225 1.16 0.57 -5.43
C ILE A 225 1.25 -0.75 -6.21
N HIS A 226 0.23 -1.60 -6.16
CA HIS A 226 0.17 -2.82 -6.96
C HIS A 226 0.25 -2.54 -8.47
N ASN A 227 -0.47 -1.52 -8.95
CA ASN A 227 -0.44 -1.13 -10.36
C ASN A 227 0.95 -0.63 -10.77
N ILE A 228 1.62 0.17 -9.93
CA ILE A 228 2.98 0.63 -10.16
C ILE A 228 3.95 -0.56 -10.21
N GLN A 229 3.87 -1.47 -9.24
CA GLN A 229 4.70 -2.68 -9.22
C GLN A 229 4.47 -3.55 -10.46
N SER A 230 3.22 -3.78 -10.84
CA SER A 230 2.87 -4.57 -12.04
C SER A 230 3.38 -3.92 -13.31
N SER A 231 3.27 -2.58 -13.43
CA SER A 231 3.84 -1.83 -14.55
C SER A 231 5.37 -1.95 -14.58
N PHE A 232 6.03 -1.85 -13.42
CA PHE A 232 7.47 -2.02 -13.31
C PHE A 232 7.90 -3.41 -13.78
N ASP A 233 7.30 -4.46 -13.21
CA ASP A 233 7.63 -5.86 -13.54
C ASP A 233 7.32 -6.21 -15.00
N SER A 234 6.39 -5.50 -15.66
CA SER A 234 5.99 -5.76 -17.05
C SER A 234 6.79 -4.97 -18.10
N TYR A 235 7.27 -3.78 -17.75
CA TYR A 235 7.82 -2.84 -18.76
C TYR A 235 9.24 -2.40 -18.49
N VAL A 236 9.82 -2.70 -17.33
CA VAL A 236 11.21 -2.34 -17.01
C VAL A 236 12.11 -3.53 -17.24
N VAL A 237 13.09 -3.36 -18.14
CA VAL A 237 14.12 -4.36 -18.42
C VAL A 237 15.27 -4.18 -17.45
N ASN A 238 15.66 -5.25 -16.77
CA ASN A 238 16.85 -5.28 -15.93
C ASN A 238 18.06 -5.64 -16.79
N ASP A 239 18.94 -4.67 -17.04
CA ASP A 239 20.22 -4.90 -17.68
C ASP A 239 21.32 -5.02 -16.61
N GLU A 240 21.76 -6.23 -16.31
CA GLU A 240 22.76 -6.53 -15.26
C GLU A 240 24.07 -5.74 -15.39
N SER A 241 24.34 -5.15 -16.56
CA SER A 241 25.56 -4.39 -16.83
C SER A 241 25.49 -2.90 -16.48
N SER A 242 24.30 -2.36 -16.13
CA SER A 242 24.13 -0.92 -15.91
C SER A 242 24.16 -0.51 -14.44
N SER A 243 24.82 0.61 -14.13
CA SER A 243 24.83 1.21 -12.79
C SER A 243 23.44 1.65 -12.31
N GLN A 244 22.51 1.82 -13.24
CA GLN A 244 21.11 2.18 -12.98
C GLN A 244 20.32 0.98 -12.41
N ASN A 245 20.76 -0.24 -12.67
CA ASN A 245 20.08 -1.46 -12.24
C ASN A 245 19.87 -1.53 -10.72
N LEU A 246 20.92 -1.19 -9.94
CA LEU A 246 20.81 -1.18 -8.47
C LEU A 246 19.71 -0.23 -7.96
N MET A 247 19.58 0.96 -8.54
CA MET A 247 18.52 1.90 -8.15
C MET A 247 17.13 1.38 -8.52
N LEU A 248 17.01 0.71 -9.67
CA LEU A 248 15.76 0.09 -10.10
C LEU A 248 15.35 -1.06 -9.18
N GLU A 249 16.29 -1.91 -8.78
CA GLU A 249 16.06 -2.98 -7.82
C GLU A 249 15.67 -2.44 -6.43
N GLN A 250 16.34 -1.37 -5.98
CA GLN A 250 15.98 -0.69 -4.74
C GLN A 250 14.57 -0.11 -4.81
N LEU A 251 14.22 0.61 -5.88
CA LEU A 251 12.89 1.18 -6.05
C LEU A 251 11.82 0.08 -6.10
N ARG A 252 12.07 -1.01 -6.83
CA ARG A 252 11.18 -2.17 -6.87
C ARG A 252 10.99 -2.79 -5.47
N SER A 253 12.06 -2.83 -4.67
CA SER A 253 11.99 -3.32 -3.29
C SER A 253 11.05 -2.47 -2.44
N HIS A 254 11.08 -1.14 -2.61
CA HIS A 254 10.15 -0.22 -1.93
C HIS A 254 8.68 -0.48 -2.33
N PHE A 255 8.38 -0.65 -3.63
CA PHE A 255 7.02 -0.99 -4.07
C PHE A 255 6.54 -2.29 -3.42
N SER A 256 7.36 -3.33 -3.47
CA SER A 256 6.99 -4.66 -3.00
C SER A 256 6.70 -4.68 -1.50
N ILE A 257 7.57 -4.05 -0.70
CA ILE A 257 7.38 -4.04 0.75
C ILE A 257 6.16 -3.21 1.16
N VAL A 258 5.98 -2.03 0.56
CA VAL A 258 4.83 -1.15 0.83
C VAL A 258 3.53 -1.87 0.46
N PHE A 259 3.46 -2.49 -0.71
CA PHE A 259 2.29 -3.24 -1.15
C PHE A 259 1.86 -4.28 -0.11
N HIS A 260 2.78 -5.12 0.35
CA HIS A 260 2.45 -6.18 1.30
C HIS A 260 2.15 -5.66 2.71
N ILE A 261 2.80 -4.58 3.15
CA ILE A 261 2.47 -3.93 4.43
C ILE A 261 1.06 -3.33 4.38
N LEU A 262 0.67 -2.70 3.26
CA LEU A 262 -0.68 -2.17 3.08
C LEU A 262 -1.72 -3.30 3.05
N GLN A 263 -1.38 -4.49 2.52
CA GLN A 263 -2.23 -5.67 2.63
C GLN A 263 -2.45 -6.08 4.10
N VAL A 264 -1.38 -6.14 4.89
CA VAL A 264 -1.51 -6.42 6.33
C VAL A 264 -2.39 -5.37 7.00
N LEU A 265 -2.09 -4.10 6.79
CA LEU A 265 -2.84 -2.97 7.35
C LEU A 265 -4.34 -3.05 6.99
N GLY A 266 -4.65 -3.25 5.73
CA GLY A 266 -6.03 -3.36 5.26
C GLY A 266 -6.80 -4.52 5.92
N ARG A 267 -6.13 -5.66 6.22
CA ARG A 267 -6.76 -6.78 6.94
C ARG A 267 -6.98 -6.51 8.42
N LEU A 268 -6.04 -5.84 9.08
CA LEU A 268 -6.19 -5.44 10.48
C LEU A 268 -7.30 -4.39 10.65
N LEU A 269 -7.36 -3.39 9.76
CA LEU A 269 -8.42 -2.38 9.77
C LEU A 269 -9.79 -3.00 9.46
N HIS A 270 -9.88 -3.89 8.47
CA HIS A 270 -11.11 -4.63 8.19
C HIS A 270 -11.63 -5.36 9.43
N PHE A 271 -10.75 -6.10 10.10
CA PHE A 271 -11.12 -6.82 11.31
C PHE A 271 -11.61 -5.86 12.40
N TYR A 272 -10.90 -4.75 12.62
CA TYR A 272 -11.33 -3.73 13.58
C TYR A 272 -12.69 -3.13 13.22
N GLU A 273 -12.83 -2.60 12.02
CA GLU A 273 -14.02 -1.85 11.61
C GLU A 273 -15.27 -2.71 11.52
N ARG A 274 -15.15 -3.96 11.02
CA ARG A 274 -16.30 -4.82 10.74
C ARG A 274 -16.67 -5.76 11.87
N HIS A 275 -15.73 -6.13 12.71
CA HIS A 275 -15.96 -7.13 13.76
C HIS A 275 -15.87 -6.57 15.18
N LEU A 276 -15.17 -5.44 15.39
CA LEU A 276 -14.97 -4.87 16.73
C LEU A 276 -15.63 -3.50 16.92
N TYR A 277 -15.57 -2.60 15.94
CA TYR A 277 -15.96 -1.21 16.10
C TYR A 277 -17.45 -0.97 15.82
N ASP A 278 -17.94 -1.31 14.62
CA ASP A 278 -19.33 -1.08 14.22
C ASP A 278 -20.08 -2.41 14.08
N THR A 279 -20.52 -2.93 15.21
CA THR A 279 -21.26 -4.22 15.27
C THR A 279 -22.78 -4.05 15.27
N GLY A 280 -23.26 -2.81 15.13
CA GLY A 280 -24.69 -2.49 15.11
C GLY A 280 -25.37 -2.55 16.48
N TYR A 281 -26.71 -2.47 16.51
CA TYR A 281 -27.48 -2.28 17.73
C TYR A 281 -27.91 -3.57 18.44
N LYS A 282 -27.75 -4.75 17.80
CA LYS A 282 -28.24 -6.01 18.34
C LYS A 282 -27.30 -6.57 19.39
N ASP A 283 -27.81 -6.96 20.55
CA ASP A 283 -27.02 -7.48 21.68
C ASP A 283 -26.20 -8.72 21.28
N VAL A 284 -26.71 -9.56 20.41
CA VAL A 284 -25.98 -10.74 19.91
C VAL A 284 -24.68 -10.32 19.23
N TYR A 285 -24.69 -9.29 18.39
CA TYR A 285 -23.49 -8.83 17.70
C TYR A 285 -22.50 -8.13 18.65
N LYS A 286 -23.00 -7.39 19.63
CA LYS A 286 -22.16 -6.79 20.68
C LYS A 286 -21.45 -7.86 21.51
N ASN A 287 -22.17 -8.93 21.89
CA ASN A 287 -21.59 -10.04 22.64
C ASN A 287 -20.52 -10.79 21.82
N VAL A 288 -20.78 -10.99 20.53
CA VAL A 288 -19.79 -11.55 19.60
C VAL A 288 -18.54 -10.68 19.50
N SER A 289 -18.71 -9.37 19.30
CA SER A 289 -17.60 -8.40 19.26
C SER A 289 -16.77 -8.41 20.56
N ILE A 290 -17.42 -8.44 21.72
CA ILE A 290 -16.73 -8.54 23.01
C ILE A 290 -15.94 -9.85 23.07
N SER A 291 -16.53 -10.98 22.65
CA SER A 291 -15.81 -12.26 22.63
C SER A 291 -14.61 -12.25 21.67
N LEU A 292 -14.73 -11.62 20.50
CA LEU A 292 -13.63 -11.46 19.55
C LEU A 292 -12.52 -10.53 20.07
N SER A 293 -12.85 -9.52 20.86
CA SER A 293 -11.85 -8.60 21.45
C SER A 293 -10.91 -9.28 22.46
N TYR A 294 -11.34 -10.41 23.05
CA TYR A 294 -10.45 -11.24 23.88
C TYR A 294 -9.45 -12.06 23.05
N LEU A 295 -9.73 -12.30 21.75
CA LEU A 295 -8.84 -13.05 20.88
C LEU A 295 -7.68 -12.18 20.36
N LEU A 296 -7.96 -10.92 20.12
CA LEU A 296 -6.98 -9.90 19.76
C LEU A 296 -7.43 -8.55 20.35
N ASP A 297 -6.67 -8.08 21.34
CA ASP A 297 -6.93 -6.80 21.99
C ASP A 297 -6.97 -5.66 20.95
N PRO A 298 -8.07 -4.88 20.89
CA PRO A 298 -8.19 -3.75 19.96
C PRO A 298 -7.06 -2.74 20.06
N ASN A 299 -6.50 -2.49 21.25
CA ASN A 299 -5.38 -1.58 21.44
C ASN A 299 -4.11 -2.11 20.74
N VAL A 300 -3.82 -3.40 20.94
CA VAL A 300 -2.68 -4.06 20.29
C VAL A 300 -2.86 -4.10 18.77
N LEU A 301 -4.07 -4.42 18.32
CA LEU A 301 -4.41 -4.46 16.90
C LEU A 301 -4.20 -3.10 16.24
N LEU A 302 -4.75 -2.04 16.84
CA LEU A 302 -4.64 -0.68 16.31
C LEU A 302 -3.21 -0.13 16.37
N ASP A 303 -2.47 -0.44 17.45
CA ASP A 303 -1.06 -0.09 17.54
C ASP A 303 -0.26 -0.74 16.41
N ARG A 304 -0.47 -2.04 16.13
CA ARG A 304 0.21 -2.71 15.01
C ARG A 304 -0.25 -2.19 13.65
N ALA A 305 -1.53 -1.87 13.48
CA ALA A 305 -2.05 -1.29 12.26
C ALA A 305 -1.42 0.09 11.96
N VAL A 306 -1.36 0.96 12.95
CA VAL A 306 -0.89 2.34 12.76
C VAL A 306 0.61 2.47 12.99
N ASN A 307 1.11 2.12 14.17
CA ASN A 307 2.51 2.33 14.55
C ASN A 307 3.50 1.34 13.92
N PHE A 308 3.03 0.23 13.37
CA PHE A 308 3.86 -0.65 12.56
C PHE A 308 3.53 -0.52 11.08
N CYS A 309 2.33 -0.93 10.63
CA CYS A 309 2.05 -1.02 9.19
C CYS A 309 2.06 0.36 8.50
N LEU A 310 1.28 1.33 9.00
CA LEU A 310 1.19 2.65 8.37
C LEU A 310 2.52 3.40 8.47
N PHE A 311 3.18 3.34 9.64
CA PHE A 311 4.48 3.97 9.87
C PHE A 311 5.54 3.46 8.88
N TYR A 312 5.68 2.14 8.71
CA TYR A 312 6.67 1.59 7.79
C TYR A 312 6.27 1.78 6.33
N ALA A 313 4.98 1.75 5.98
CA ALA A 313 4.53 2.11 4.64
C ALA A 313 4.96 3.54 4.29
N TRP A 314 4.69 4.50 5.17
CA TRP A 314 5.14 5.89 5.01
C TRP A 314 6.67 5.99 4.92
N LYS A 315 7.40 5.31 5.80
CA LYS A 315 8.87 5.35 5.84
C LYS A 315 9.48 4.83 4.53
N PHE A 316 9.00 3.71 4.01
CA PHE A 316 9.50 3.14 2.75
C PHE A 316 9.07 3.97 1.53
N LEU A 317 7.88 4.56 1.52
CA LEU A 317 7.48 5.50 0.48
C LEU A 317 8.39 6.73 0.48
N SER A 318 8.65 7.31 1.65
CA SER A 318 9.53 8.49 1.80
C SER A 318 10.97 8.19 1.38
N SER A 319 11.51 7.02 1.74
CA SER A 319 12.84 6.60 1.30
C SER A 319 12.92 6.37 -0.21
N GLY A 320 11.86 5.78 -0.80
CA GLY A 320 11.76 5.57 -2.25
C GLY A 320 11.65 6.87 -3.08
N LYS A 321 11.19 7.97 -2.47
CA LYS A 321 11.01 9.26 -3.13
C LYS A 321 12.30 9.78 -3.78
N ALA A 322 13.43 9.74 -3.06
CA ALA A 322 14.70 10.20 -3.57
C ALA A 322 15.19 9.36 -4.76
N LEU A 323 14.99 8.02 -4.70
CA LEU A 323 15.32 7.11 -5.80
C LEU A 323 14.46 7.38 -7.04
N ALA A 324 13.14 7.50 -6.85
CA ALA A 324 12.22 7.77 -7.96
C ALA A 324 12.52 9.13 -8.62
N SER A 325 12.79 10.19 -7.84
CA SER A 325 13.17 11.50 -8.37
C SER A 325 14.46 11.43 -9.17
N ARG A 326 15.45 10.67 -8.69
CA ARG A 326 16.71 10.49 -9.42
C ARG A 326 16.50 9.72 -10.73
N ILE A 327 15.76 8.61 -10.71
CA ILE A 327 15.43 7.83 -11.91
C ILE A 327 14.67 8.70 -12.92
N LEU A 328 13.70 9.49 -12.44
CA LEU A 328 12.97 10.42 -13.28
C LEU A 328 13.90 11.40 -13.97
N ASN A 329 14.78 12.10 -13.22
CA ASN A 329 15.70 13.09 -13.76
C ASN A 329 16.74 12.52 -14.72
N GLU A 330 17.16 11.25 -14.54
CA GLU A 330 18.11 10.57 -15.44
C GLU A 330 17.45 10.11 -16.76
N ASN A 331 16.13 9.90 -16.78
CA ASN A 331 15.40 9.33 -17.92
C ASN A 331 14.47 10.32 -18.64
N MET A 332 14.09 11.43 -18.00
CA MET A 332 13.23 12.43 -18.64
C MET A 332 13.96 13.16 -19.78
N GLU A 333 13.20 13.50 -20.82
CA GLU A 333 13.68 14.40 -21.86
C GLU A 333 13.75 15.83 -21.31
N THR A 334 14.88 16.49 -21.52
CA THR A 334 15.09 17.88 -21.10
C THR A 334 15.19 18.82 -22.30
N SER A 335 14.63 20.00 -22.16
CA SER A 335 14.70 21.08 -23.16
C SER A 335 14.88 22.43 -22.49
N ILE A 336 14.95 23.47 -23.31
CA ILE A 336 14.98 24.87 -22.87
C ILE A 336 13.87 25.62 -23.63
N ILE A 337 13.07 26.35 -22.91
CA ILE A 337 12.09 27.25 -23.51
C ILE A 337 12.36 28.70 -23.05
N GLU A 338 12.04 29.65 -23.89
CA GLU A 338 12.00 31.05 -23.53
C GLU A 338 10.57 31.55 -23.59
N VAL A 339 10.10 32.18 -22.53
CA VAL A 339 8.73 32.70 -22.40
C VAL A 339 8.73 34.12 -21.84
N THR A 340 7.69 34.87 -22.20
CA THR A 340 7.48 36.20 -21.64
C THR A 340 7.10 36.14 -20.17
N ILE A 341 7.48 37.14 -19.41
CA ILE A 341 7.06 37.31 -18.00
C ILE A 341 5.57 37.69 -17.90
N PRO A 342 4.92 37.53 -16.73
CA PRO A 342 3.58 38.08 -16.47
C PRO A 342 3.57 39.59 -16.59
N LYS A 343 2.62 40.16 -17.38
CA LYS A 343 2.68 41.55 -17.88
C LYS A 343 2.60 42.65 -16.81
N ASP A 344 1.75 42.46 -15.77
CA ASP A 344 1.44 43.63 -14.93
C ASP A 344 2.23 43.71 -13.61
N ARG A 345 2.52 42.54 -12.98
CA ARG A 345 3.19 42.47 -11.67
C ARG A 345 4.34 41.49 -11.62
N GLY A 346 4.75 40.97 -12.77
CA GLY A 346 5.78 39.93 -12.84
C GLY A 346 5.39 38.68 -12.07
N PHE A 347 6.36 37.90 -11.61
CA PHE A 347 6.17 36.68 -10.86
C PHE A 347 5.82 36.91 -9.38
N HIS A 348 4.64 37.51 -9.13
CA HIS A 348 4.07 37.58 -7.78
C HIS A 348 3.41 36.25 -7.35
N SER A 349 2.68 36.24 -6.23
CA SER A 349 2.21 35.00 -5.59
C SER A 349 1.45 34.05 -6.50
N ARG A 350 0.54 34.52 -7.36
CA ARG A 350 -0.30 33.63 -8.19
C ARG A 350 0.46 33.03 -9.37
N PRO A 351 1.13 33.80 -10.27
CA PRO A 351 1.97 33.22 -11.31
C PRO A 351 3.01 32.24 -10.76
N SER A 352 3.70 32.62 -9.68
CA SER A 352 4.71 31.75 -9.04
C SER A 352 4.13 30.46 -8.53
N LEU A 353 2.93 30.49 -7.93
CA LEU A 353 2.24 29.30 -7.47
C LEU A 353 1.86 28.36 -8.62
N LEU A 354 1.35 28.89 -9.73
CA LEU A 354 0.94 28.10 -10.89
C LEU A 354 2.15 27.46 -11.58
N VAL A 355 3.25 28.21 -11.74
CA VAL A 355 4.51 27.64 -12.24
C VAL A 355 5.00 26.51 -11.34
N ALA A 356 5.09 26.75 -10.03
CA ALA A 356 5.54 25.73 -9.08
C ALA A 356 4.63 24.50 -9.08
N LYS A 357 3.30 24.67 -9.17
CA LYS A 357 2.36 23.56 -9.28
C LYS A 357 2.56 22.70 -10.54
N ILE A 358 2.83 23.31 -11.71
CA ILE A 358 3.16 22.58 -12.93
C ILE A 358 4.41 21.72 -12.71
N VAL A 359 5.49 22.32 -12.24
CA VAL A 359 6.75 21.60 -12.02
C VAL A 359 6.57 20.48 -10.99
N GLN A 360 5.86 20.74 -9.90
CA GLN A 360 5.56 19.75 -8.87
C GLN A 360 4.64 18.61 -9.35
N HIS A 361 3.79 18.87 -10.34
CA HIS A 361 2.91 17.87 -10.94
C HIS A 361 3.71 16.78 -11.67
N TYR A 362 4.70 17.20 -12.46
CA TYR A 362 5.54 16.24 -13.20
C TYR A 362 6.67 15.64 -12.36
N GLY A 363 7.02 16.21 -11.21
CA GLY A 363 8.05 15.72 -10.30
C GLY A 363 9.48 15.80 -10.81
N GLY A 364 9.69 16.26 -12.05
CA GLY A 364 11.01 16.46 -12.66
C GLY A 364 11.65 17.79 -12.26
N GLU A 365 12.97 17.90 -12.42
CA GLU A 365 13.67 19.16 -12.19
C GLU A 365 13.39 20.17 -13.32
N VAL A 366 12.94 21.36 -12.95
CA VAL A 366 12.86 22.52 -13.83
C VAL A 366 13.53 23.71 -13.16
N LYS A 367 14.45 24.35 -13.86
CA LYS A 367 15.16 25.55 -13.40
C LYS A 367 14.68 26.75 -14.20
N MET A 368 14.40 27.85 -13.50
CA MET A 368 14.15 29.18 -14.09
C MET A 368 15.47 29.91 -14.16
N VAL A 369 15.86 30.35 -15.34
CA VAL A 369 17.11 31.06 -15.61
C VAL A 369 16.81 32.53 -15.94
N VAL A 370 17.39 33.41 -15.16
CA VAL A 370 17.27 34.86 -15.30
C VAL A 370 18.67 35.43 -15.44
N ASN A 371 19.07 35.76 -16.66
CA ASN A 371 20.46 36.10 -17.03
C ASN A 371 21.42 34.95 -16.61
N SER A 372 22.30 35.22 -15.62
CA SER A 372 23.27 34.23 -15.09
C SER A 372 22.78 33.46 -13.87
N ASP A 373 21.66 33.85 -13.28
CA ASP A 373 21.15 33.28 -12.06
C ASP A 373 20.13 32.16 -12.33
N VAL A 374 20.19 31.11 -11.51
CA VAL A 374 19.35 29.91 -11.63
C VAL A 374 18.52 29.77 -10.37
N PHE A 375 17.22 29.65 -10.55
CA PHE A 375 16.22 29.51 -9.48
C PHE A 375 15.48 28.17 -9.62
N ASP A 376 15.01 27.62 -8.51
CA ASP A 376 14.19 26.41 -8.54
C ASP A 376 12.75 26.75 -8.92
N ALA A 377 12.30 26.27 -10.08
CA ALA A 377 10.94 26.51 -10.55
C ALA A 377 9.87 25.67 -9.81
N ALA A 378 10.26 24.71 -8.94
CA ALA A 378 9.34 24.04 -8.03
C ALA A 378 9.08 24.84 -6.73
N SER A 379 9.89 25.89 -6.47
CA SER A 379 9.81 26.73 -5.27
C SER A 379 9.11 28.06 -5.57
N VAL A 380 7.96 28.28 -4.95
CA VAL A 380 7.23 29.55 -5.07
C VAL A 380 8.10 30.75 -4.64
N LEU A 381 8.88 30.59 -3.58
CA LEU A 381 9.75 31.64 -3.05
C LEU A 381 10.90 31.96 -4.00
N ASP A 382 11.53 30.94 -4.57
CA ASP A 382 12.63 31.16 -5.54
C ASP A 382 12.13 31.88 -6.79
N ILE A 383 10.95 31.54 -7.31
CA ILE A 383 10.32 32.21 -8.44
C ILE A 383 10.00 33.69 -8.10
N GLN A 384 9.52 33.98 -6.88
CA GLN A 384 9.27 35.33 -6.44
C GLN A 384 10.57 36.14 -6.29
N TRP A 385 11.64 35.52 -5.81
CA TRP A 385 12.96 36.19 -5.79
C TRP A 385 13.48 36.47 -7.19
N ALA A 386 13.33 35.52 -8.12
CA ALA A 386 13.60 35.77 -9.54
C ALA A 386 12.76 36.92 -10.07
N GLY A 387 11.47 37.00 -9.70
CA GLY A 387 10.57 38.13 -10.06
C GLY A 387 11.07 39.48 -9.60
N GLY A 388 11.62 39.56 -8.39
CA GLY A 388 12.26 40.80 -7.88
C GLY A 388 13.47 41.22 -8.71
N LYS A 389 14.31 40.27 -9.15
CA LYS A 389 15.46 40.55 -10.04
C LYS A 389 15.00 40.99 -11.43
N ILE A 390 14.01 40.30 -12.01
CA ILE A 390 13.42 40.59 -13.31
C ILE A 390 12.96 42.06 -13.39
N ILE A 391 12.23 42.51 -12.37
CA ILE A 391 11.75 43.90 -12.30
C ILE A 391 12.92 44.87 -12.21
N LYS A 392 13.93 44.56 -11.39
CA LYS A 392 15.09 45.44 -11.19
C LYS A 392 15.95 45.59 -12.43
N GLU A 393 16.05 44.53 -13.25
CA GLU A 393 16.90 44.46 -14.43
C GLU A 393 16.12 44.68 -15.75
N GLU A 394 14.81 45.01 -15.67
CA GLU A 394 13.91 45.26 -16.80
C GLU A 394 13.89 44.12 -17.84
N ILE A 395 13.84 42.86 -17.36
CA ILE A 395 13.86 41.64 -18.18
C ILE A 395 12.45 41.38 -18.69
N GLU A 396 12.29 41.13 -20.01
CA GLU A 396 11.00 40.81 -20.64
C GLU A 396 10.74 39.31 -20.82
N ASN A 397 11.79 38.51 -20.96
CA ASN A 397 11.72 37.07 -21.17
C ASN A 397 12.60 36.35 -20.16
N VAL A 398 12.15 35.14 -19.81
CA VAL A 398 12.91 34.23 -18.95
C VAL A 398 13.01 32.86 -19.60
N GLN A 399 14.06 32.10 -19.26
CA GLN A 399 14.21 30.75 -19.73
C GLN A 399 13.83 29.79 -18.65
N PHE A 400 13.12 28.72 -19.04
CA PHE A 400 12.94 27.51 -18.23
C PHE A 400 13.67 26.37 -18.88
N LYS A 401 14.44 25.62 -18.07
CA LYS A 401 15.23 24.45 -18.50
C LYS A 401 14.84 23.26 -17.66
N GLY A 402 14.47 22.14 -18.29
CA GLY A 402 14.14 20.91 -17.56
C GLY A 402 13.20 20.00 -18.33
N ASP A 403 12.31 19.33 -17.60
CA ASP A 403 11.35 18.35 -18.13
C ASP A 403 10.49 18.92 -19.25
N VAL A 404 10.57 18.32 -20.44
CA VAL A 404 9.83 18.75 -21.65
C VAL A 404 8.33 18.86 -21.37
N ARG A 405 7.75 17.92 -20.62
CA ARG A 405 6.31 17.91 -20.30
C ARG A 405 5.89 19.13 -19.48
N ALA A 406 6.68 19.44 -18.45
CA ALA A 406 6.46 20.64 -17.64
C ALA A 406 6.67 21.93 -18.47
N LEU A 407 7.67 21.93 -19.36
CA LEU A 407 7.95 23.06 -20.23
C LEU A 407 6.84 23.33 -21.24
N GLU A 408 6.20 22.30 -21.78
CA GLU A 408 5.02 22.42 -22.65
C GLU A 408 3.86 23.11 -21.93
N ASP A 409 3.55 22.65 -20.71
CA ASP A 409 2.49 23.26 -19.89
C ASP A 409 2.86 24.69 -19.45
N LEU A 410 4.14 24.96 -19.17
CA LEU A 410 4.62 26.32 -18.91
C LEU A 410 4.45 27.26 -20.12
N LYS A 411 4.64 26.77 -21.37
CA LYS A 411 4.32 27.54 -22.57
C LYS A 411 2.83 27.88 -22.66
N ILE A 412 1.97 26.89 -22.39
CA ILE A 412 0.52 27.10 -22.37
C ILE A 412 0.16 28.15 -21.29
N LEU A 413 0.71 28.00 -20.08
CA LEU A 413 0.47 28.93 -18.99
C LEU A 413 0.93 30.37 -19.34
N ALA A 414 2.10 30.51 -19.93
CA ALA A 414 2.62 31.82 -20.37
C ALA A 414 1.76 32.43 -21.49
N SER A 415 1.22 31.64 -22.42
CA SER A 415 0.35 32.10 -23.50
C SER A 415 -0.96 32.75 -23.00
N VAL A 416 -1.41 32.36 -21.80
CA VAL A 416 -2.60 32.95 -21.13
C VAL A 416 -2.21 33.90 -19.99
N ASN A 417 -1.07 34.55 -20.11
CA ASN A 417 -0.53 35.52 -19.13
C ASN A 417 -0.56 34.94 -17.69
N TYR A 418 -0.15 33.67 -17.52
CA TYR A 418 -0.09 32.97 -16.22
C TYR A 418 -1.44 32.94 -15.48
N GLY A 419 -2.54 32.88 -16.23
CA GLY A 419 -3.90 32.79 -15.68
C GLY A 419 -4.43 34.10 -15.12
N GLU A 420 -3.97 35.27 -15.64
CA GLU A 420 -4.37 36.61 -15.21
C GLU A 420 -4.82 37.48 -16.37
N ASP A 421 -5.85 38.35 -16.13
CA ASP A 421 -6.24 39.45 -17.04
C ASP A 421 -5.30 40.67 -16.90
N HIS A 422 -5.57 41.73 -17.68
CA HIS A 422 -4.76 42.97 -17.64
C HIS A 422 -4.87 43.75 -16.33
N MET A 423 -5.71 43.31 -15.38
CA MET A 423 -5.82 43.90 -14.04
C MET A 423 -5.27 42.99 -12.94
N GLY A 424 -4.62 41.89 -13.31
CA GLY A 424 -4.10 40.90 -12.39
C GLY A 424 -5.19 40.05 -11.71
N LYS A 425 -6.41 39.99 -12.29
CA LYS A 425 -7.47 39.09 -11.81
C LYS A 425 -7.33 37.71 -12.45
N GLY A 426 -7.57 36.67 -11.65
CA GLY A 426 -7.53 35.32 -12.16
C GLY A 426 -8.58 35.06 -13.23
N ILE A 427 -8.14 34.43 -14.32
CA ILE A 427 -9.00 33.94 -15.40
C ILE A 427 -9.02 32.39 -15.40
N PRO A 428 -10.06 31.74 -15.98
CA PRO A 428 -10.08 30.30 -16.15
C PRO A 428 -8.87 29.82 -16.95
N LEU A 429 -8.26 28.75 -16.49
CA LEU A 429 -7.13 28.13 -17.19
C LEU A 429 -7.62 27.24 -18.35
N PRO A 430 -6.80 27.03 -19.39
CA PRO A 430 -7.07 26.07 -20.45
C PRO A 430 -7.33 24.66 -19.90
N LYS A 431 -8.04 23.82 -20.68
CA LYS A 431 -8.39 22.45 -20.26
C LYS A 431 -7.16 21.59 -19.97
N GLU A 432 -6.09 21.80 -20.69
CA GLU A 432 -4.80 21.13 -20.55
C GLU A 432 -4.22 21.34 -19.13
N LEU A 433 -4.50 22.48 -18.52
CA LEU A 433 -4.05 22.87 -17.18
C LEU A 433 -5.12 22.69 -16.09
N SER A 434 -6.17 21.90 -16.34
CA SER A 434 -7.28 21.70 -15.39
C SER A 434 -6.88 21.09 -14.04
N TYR A 435 -5.76 20.39 -13.98
CA TYR A 435 -5.18 19.82 -12.75
C TYR A 435 -4.61 20.88 -11.78
N LEU A 436 -4.50 22.16 -12.20
CA LEU A 436 -4.04 23.27 -11.36
C LEU A 436 -5.16 23.93 -10.53
N SER A 437 -6.41 23.63 -10.87
CA SER A 437 -7.61 24.23 -10.25
C SER A 437 -7.93 23.68 -8.86
#